data_b05208a6116621905c74104fc9ef0a31
#
_entry.id   b05208a6116621905c74104fc9ef0a31
#
_cell.length_a   1.000
_cell.length_b   1.000
_cell.length_c   1.000
_cell.angle_alpha   90.00
_cell.angle_beta   90.00
_cell.angle_gamma   90.00
#
_symmetry.space_group_name_H-M   'P 1'
#
loop_
_entity.id
_entity.type
_entity.pdbx_description
1 polymer ?
#
loop_
_entity_poly.entity_id
_entity_poly.type
_entity_poly.pdbx_seq_one_letter_code
_entity_poly.pdbx_strand_id
1 'polypeptide(L)'
;MALVKCKECGKQISDEAESCPSCGAKPEKMGFFRKLFIGLFVIFIIGSVMDGIKSPSTKIQYGSSVSSPEAEEAKKKSEQEQAKQLSILLRISALREEMKNPPSFEMVEAINLKNGTLCMTYRGTNGFGGVVTESKAISSDAKIIDYAANCNGKTGDDVTHLKKYLKKL
;
A
#
# COMPACT_ATOMS: atom_id res chain seq x y z
N MET A 1 15.13 25.10 -28.49
CA MET A 1 15.00 23.71 -28.93
C MET A 1 15.48 22.81 -27.81
N ALA A 2 14.61 22.02 -27.23
CA ALA A 2 14.96 21.09 -26.19
C ALA A 2 15.29 19.72 -26.80
N LEU A 3 16.29 19.02 -26.22
CA LEU A 3 16.61 17.64 -26.61
C LEU A 3 15.88 16.69 -25.67
N VAL A 4 15.13 15.74 -26.23
CA VAL A 4 14.43 14.68 -25.50
C VAL A 4 14.99 13.31 -25.88
N LYS A 5 14.92 12.34 -24.95
CA LYS A 5 15.34 10.97 -25.25
C LYS A 5 14.21 10.22 -25.98
N CYS A 6 14.53 9.58 -27.09
CA CYS A 6 13.62 8.68 -27.78
C CYS A 6 13.31 7.46 -26.86
N LYS A 7 12.03 7.14 -26.66
CA LYS A 7 11.60 6.05 -25.79
C LYS A 7 11.98 4.66 -26.33
N GLU A 8 12.08 4.54 -27.67
CA GLU A 8 12.36 3.26 -28.32
C GLU A 8 13.86 2.93 -28.42
N CYS A 9 14.69 3.93 -28.77
CA CYS A 9 16.13 3.68 -28.98
C CYS A 9 17.05 4.43 -28.02
N GLY A 10 16.53 5.25 -27.11
CA GLY A 10 17.28 5.99 -26.09
C GLY A 10 18.14 7.16 -26.59
N LYS A 11 18.23 7.40 -27.92
CA LYS A 11 19.01 8.50 -28.48
C LYS A 11 18.34 9.84 -28.28
N GLN A 12 19.15 10.90 -28.18
CA GLN A 12 18.65 12.27 -28.06
C GLN A 12 18.13 12.75 -29.42
N ILE A 13 16.94 13.31 -29.44
CA ILE A 13 16.26 13.89 -30.59
C ILE A 13 15.69 15.26 -30.24
N SER A 14 15.45 16.12 -31.23
CA SER A 14 14.74 17.38 -31.01
C SER A 14 13.30 17.09 -30.61
N ASP A 15 12.76 17.88 -29.66
CA ASP A 15 11.34 17.84 -29.23
C ASP A 15 10.37 18.23 -30.37
N GLU A 16 10.87 18.90 -31.42
CA GLU A 16 10.10 19.30 -32.59
C GLU A 16 10.18 18.28 -33.74
N ALA A 17 11.03 17.26 -33.64
CA ALA A 17 11.20 16.26 -34.69
C ALA A 17 9.90 15.45 -34.91
N GLU A 18 9.50 15.28 -36.18
CA GLU A 18 8.31 14.47 -36.53
C GLU A 18 8.53 12.97 -36.34
N SER A 19 9.78 12.52 -36.44
CA SER A 19 10.18 11.12 -36.22
C SER A 19 11.64 11.03 -35.79
N CYS A 20 11.97 9.96 -35.05
CA CYS A 20 13.35 9.69 -34.65
C CYS A 20 14.21 9.30 -35.86
N PRO A 21 15.30 10.02 -36.18
CA PRO A 21 16.13 9.69 -37.32
C PRO A 21 16.89 8.37 -37.21
N SER A 22 16.93 7.78 -35.97
CA SER A 22 17.65 6.55 -35.72
C SER A 22 16.79 5.29 -35.74
N CYS A 23 15.49 5.39 -35.42
CA CYS A 23 14.59 4.21 -35.33
C CYS A 23 13.22 4.46 -36.00
N GLY A 24 12.95 5.65 -36.54
CA GLY A 24 11.67 5.98 -37.20
C GLY A 24 10.47 6.17 -36.23
N ALA A 25 10.64 5.97 -34.94
CA ALA A 25 9.55 6.13 -33.97
C ALA A 25 9.08 7.58 -33.89
N LYS A 26 7.76 7.79 -33.83
CA LYS A 26 7.19 9.14 -33.67
C LYS A 26 7.27 9.53 -32.18
N PRO A 27 7.89 10.69 -31.85
CA PRO A 27 7.90 11.19 -30.48
C PRO A 27 6.48 11.56 -30.07
N GLU A 28 6.05 11.10 -28.90
CA GLU A 28 4.77 11.50 -28.30
C GLU A 28 4.85 12.98 -27.91
N LYS A 29 4.26 13.85 -28.70
CA LYS A 29 4.10 15.26 -28.32
C LYS A 29 3.16 15.32 -27.11
N MET A 30 3.66 15.83 -26.00
CA MET A 30 2.81 16.08 -24.83
C MET A 30 1.69 17.04 -25.25
N GLY A 31 0.47 16.51 -25.39
CA GLY A 31 -0.67 17.26 -25.88
C GLY A 31 -0.89 18.53 -25.06
N PHE A 32 -1.22 19.61 -25.72
CA PHE A 32 -1.56 20.91 -25.14
C PHE A 32 -2.54 20.79 -23.97
N PHE A 33 -3.49 19.88 -24.05
CA PHE A 33 -4.46 19.58 -22.98
C PHE A 33 -3.80 19.11 -21.68
N ARG A 34 -2.74 18.32 -21.71
CA ARG A 34 -2.04 17.86 -20.52
C ARG A 34 -1.32 19.02 -19.80
N LYS A 35 -0.74 19.96 -20.56
CA LYS A 35 -0.13 21.18 -20.01
C LYS A 35 -1.21 22.09 -19.41
N LEU A 36 -2.36 22.22 -20.08
CA LEU A 36 -3.50 22.99 -19.63
C LEU A 36 -4.11 22.42 -18.34
N PHE A 37 -4.28 21.08 -18.27
CA PHE A 37 -4.79 20.43 -17.06
C PHE A 37 -3.86 20.57 -15.85
N ILE A 38 -2.54 20.46 -16.05
CA ILE A 38 -1.56 20.66 -14.97
C ILE A 38 -1.62 22.12 -14.48
N GLY A 39 -1.69 23.09 -15.38
CA GLY A 39 -1.81 24.51 -15.03
C GLY A 39 -3.10 24.81 -14.25
N LEU A 40 -4.24 24.29 -14.71
CA LEU A 40 -5.55 24.44 -14.03
C LEU A 40 -5.56 23.78 -12.65
N PHE A 41 -4.92 22.62 -12.53
CA PHE A 41 -4.83 21.90 -11.24
C PHE A 41 -3.97 22.64 -10.22
N VAL A 42 -2.86 23.26 -10.66
CA VAL A 42 -2.02 24.11 -9.79
C VAL A 42 -2.78 25.34 -9.32
N ILE A 43 -3.54 26.01 -10.22
CA ILE A 43 -4.37 27.17 -9.87
C ILE A 43 -5.47 26.76 -8.88
N PHE A 44 -6.08 25.58 -9.06
CA PHE A 44 -7.09 25.07 -8.15
C PHE A 44 -6.55 24.80 -6.75
N ILE A 45 -5.34 24.24 -6.64
CA ILE A 45 -4.68 24.02 -5.33
C ILE A 45 -4.35 25.35 -4.64
N ILE A 46 -3.81 26.33 -5.38
CA ILE A 46 -3.48 27.64 -4.82
C ILE A 46 -4.76 28.39 -4.40
N GLY A 47 -5.84 28.31 -5.19
CA GLY A 47 -7.14 28.89 -4.84
C GLY A 47 -7.71 28.27 -3.56
N SER A 48 -7.62 26.96 -3.39
CA SER A 48 -8.15 26.27 -2.21
C SER A 48 -7.38 26.59 -0.91
N VAL A 49 -6.14 27.01 -1.01
CA VAL A 49 -5.33 27.41 0.17
C VAL A 49 -5.60 28.86 0.59
N MET A 50 -5.99 29.72 -0.34
CA MET A 50 -6.26 31.14 -0.02
C MET A 50 -7.67 31.39 0.50
N ASP A 51 -8.65 30.50 0.26
CA ASP A 51 -10.00 30.61 0.79
C ASP A 51 -10.14 30.18 2.27
N GLY A 52 -9.07 29.71 2.90
CA GLY A 52 -9.07 29.28 4.30
C GLY A 52 -9.10 30.40 5.35
N ILE A 53 -9.23 31.70 4.99
CA ILE A 53 -9.15 32.84 5.94
C ILE A 53 -10.39 33.74 5.94
N LYS A 54 -11.50 33.33 5.35
CA LYS A 54 -12.77 34.06 5.54
C LYS A 54 -13.89 33.10 5.86
N SER A 55 -14.29 33.05 7.13
CA SER A 55 -15.54 32.45 7.58
C SER A 55 -16.73 33.11 6.89
N PRO A 56 -17.52 32.41 6.08
CA PRO A 56 -18.89 32.78 5.87
C PRO A 56 -19.71 32.08 6.96
N SER A 57 -20.37 32.86 7.80
CA SER A 57 -21.45 32.40 8.67
C SER A 57 -22.61 31.89 7.80
N THR A 58 -22.47 30.70 7.27
CA THR A 58 -23.62 29.97 6.72
C THR A 58 -24.17 29.15 7.88
N LYS A 59 -25.32 29.56 8.40
CA LYS A 59 -26.14 28.75 9.30
C LYS A 59 -26.56 27.47 8.56
N ILE A 60 -25.67 26.48 8.55
CA ILE A 60 -26.06 25.10 8.29
C ILE A 60 -26.72 24.65 9.58
N GLN A 61 -28.02 24.52 9.47
CA GLN A 61 -28.88 23.91 10.50
C GLN A 61 -28.40 22.45 10.64
N TYR A 62 -27.42 22.26 11.52
CA TYR A 62 -26.94 20.96 11.92
C TYR A 62 -28.05 20.33 12.76
N GLY A 63 -28.81 19.45 12.10
CA GLY A 63 -29.64 18.53 12.84
C GLY A 63 -28.74 17.81 13.83
N SER A 64 -28.91 18.13 15.11
CA SER A 64 -28.26 17.45 16.21
C SER A 64 -28.70 16.01 16.23
N SER A 65 -28.03 15.16 15.43
CA SER A 65 -27.91 13.77 15.77
C SER A 65 -26.89 13.72 16.89
N VAL A 66 -27.36 13.74 18.13
CA VAL A 66 -26.61 13.36 19.31
C VAL A 66 -26.10 11.95 19.05
N SER A 67 -24.87 11.83 18.57
CA SER A 67 -24.18 10.55 18.54
C SER A 67 -23.98 10.18 19.99
N SER A 68 -24.67 9.11 20.42
CA SER A 68 -24.51 8.62 21.79
C SER A 68 -23.02 8.28 22.02
N PRO A 69 -22.50 8.49 23.23
CA PRO A 69 -21.08 8.16 23.55
C PRO A 69 -20.69 6.75 23.12
N GLU A 70 -21.64 5.80 23.16
CA GLU A 70 -21.47 4.42 22.69
C GLU A 70 -21.14 4.31 21.19
N ALA A 71 -21.72 5.19 20.33
CA ALA A 71 -21.47 5.17 18.89
C ALA A 71 -20.04 5.66 18.56
N GLU A 72 -19.51 6.62 19.31
CA GLU A 72 -18.13 7.10 19.16
C GLU A 72 -17.11 6.07 19.65
N GLU A 73 -17.37 5.41 20.75
CA GLU A 73 -16.50 4.33 21.26
C GLU A 73 -16.48 3.13 20.30
N ALA A 74 -17.64 2.73 19.78
CA ALA A 74 -17.74 1.66 18.78
C ALA A 74 -16.95 1.99 17.51
N LYS A 75 -17.01 3.25 17.05
CA LYS A 75 -16.25 3.73 15.89
C LYS A 75 -14.74 3.69 16.13
N LYS A 76 -14.27 4.22 17.27
CA LYS A 76 -12.86 4.18 17.65
C LYS A 76 -12.32 2.76 17.76
N LYS A 77 -13.10 1.84 18.34
CA LYS A 77 -12.72 0.43 18.45
C LYS A 77 -12.63 -0.24 17.09
N SER A 78 -13.55 0.06 16.18
CA SER A 78 -13.53 -0.42 14.80
C SER A 78 -12.30 0.09 14.03
N GLU A 79 -11.97 1.37 14.16
CA GLU A 79 -10.79 1.97 13.51
C GLU A 79 -9.49 1.37 14.05
N GLN A 80 -9.38 1.12 15.36
CA GLN A 80 -8.22 0.47 15.95
C GLN A 80 -8.06 -0.97 15.47
N GLU A 81 -9.14 -1.72 15.36
CA GLU A 81 -9.10 -3.09 14.87
C GLU A 81 -8.68 -3.15 13.39
N GLN A 82 -9.19 -2.23 12.55
CA GLN A 82 -8.76 -2.11 11.15
C GLN A 82 -7.28 -1.75 11.03
N ALA A 83 -6.78 -0.83 11.84
CA ALA A 83 -5.37 -0.45 11.86
C ALA A 83 -4.48 -1.65 12.29
N LYS A 84 -4.91 -2.42 13.28
CA LYS A 84 -4.24 -3.66 13.72
C LYS A 84 -4.16 -4.68 12.57
N GLN A 85 -5.28 -4.94 11.91
CA GLN A 85 -5.34 -5.88 10.78
C GLN A 85 -4.45 -5.43 9.62
N LEU A 86 -4.45 -4.14 9.29
CA LEU A 86 -3.59 -3.58 8.25
C LEU A 86 -2.10 -3.76 8.60
N SER A 87 -1.70 -3.49 9.85
CA SER A 87 -0.32 -3.68 10.29
C SER A 87 0.14 -5.14 10.19
N ILE A 88 -0.75 -6.10 10.48
CA ILE A 88 -0.47 -7.53 10.33
C ILE A 88 -0.29 -7.87 8.85
N LEU A 89 -1.19 -7.40 7.97
CA LEU A 89 -1.10 -7.65 6.53
C LEU A 89 0.20 -7.11 5.92
N LEU A 90 0.63 -5.91 6.32
CA LEU A 90 1.88 -5.32 5.84
C LEU A 90 3.10 -6.16 6.24
N ARG A 91 3.13 -6.70 7.47
CA ARG A 91 4.22 -7.58 7.93
C ARG A 91 4.23 -8.92 7.16
N ILE A 92 3.06 -9.49 6.87
CA ILE A 92 2.96 -10.71 6.07
C ILE A 92 3.40 -10.44 4.63
N SER A 93 3.02 -9.30 4.05
CA SER A 93 3.43 -8.92 2.69
C SER A 93 4.94 -8.75 2.60
N ALA A 94 5.58 -8.10 3.58
CA ALA A 94 7.03 -7.95 3.63
C ALA A 94 7.74 -9.31 3.67
N LEU A 95 7.27 -10.25 4.51
CA LEU A 95 7.81 -11.60 4.55
C LEU A 95 7.65 -12.33 3.20
N ARG A 96 6.49 -12.18 2.55
CA ARG A 96 6.23 -12.78 1.25
C ARG A 96 7.21 -12.29 0.19
N GLU A 97 7.54 -11.01 0.18
CA GLU A 97 8.48 -10.42 -0.79
C GLU A 97 9.92 -10.88 -0.58
N GLU A 98 10.30 -11.26 0.65
CA GLU A 98 11.62 -11.83 0.93
C GLU A 98 11.77 -13.29 0.44
N MET A 99 10.67 -13.95 0.08
CA MET A 99 10.71 -15.32 -0.44
C MET A 99 11.30 -15.37 -1.85
N LYS A 100 11.97 -16.47 -2.17
CA LYS A 100 12.51 -16.70 -3.52
C LYS A 100 11.42 -16.80 -4.60
N ASN A 101 10.22 -17.24 -4.24
CA ASN A 101 9.08 -17.34 -5.13
C ASN A 101 7.81 -16.78 -4.42
N PRO A 102 7.66 -15.44 -4.34
CA PRO A 102 6.53 -14.81 -3.67
C PRO A 102 5.14 -15.27 -4.14
N PRO A 103 4.91 -15.57 -5.44
CA PRO A 103 3.61 -16.08 -5.89
C PRO A 103 3.21 -17.43 -5.29
N SER A 104 4.17 -18.23 -4.83
CA SER A 104 3.91 -19.53 -4.22
C SER A 104 3.51 -19.46 -2.74
N PHE A 105 3.51 -18.28 -2.15
CA PHE A 105 3.17 -18.09 -0.75
C PHE A 105 1.72 -18.49 -0.44
N GLU A 106 1.56 -19.41 0.50
CA GLU A 106 0.28 -19.84 1.03
C GLU A 106 0.30 -19.80 2.56
N MET A 107 -0.46 -18.89 3.15
CA MET A 107 -0.58 -18.83 4.60
C MET A 107 -1.41 -20.01 5.11
N VAL A 108 -0.83 -20.81 6.00
CA VAL A 108 -1.49 -21.97 6.64
C VAL A 108 -2.17 -21.51 7.92
N GLU A 109 -1.42 -20.86 8.82
CA GLU A 109 -1.88 -20.40 10.12
C GLU A 109 -1.17 -19.11 10.50
N ALA A 110 -1.86 -18.22 11.20
CA ALA A 110 -1.26 -17.01 11.75
C ALA A 110 -1.94 -16.64 13.07
N ILE A 111 -1.13 -16.45 14.13
CA ILE A 111 -1.55 -16.07 15.48
C ILE A 111 -0.85 -14.79 15.87
N ASN A 112 -1.61 -13.76 16.21
CA ASN A 112 -1.06 -12.51 16.72
C ASN A 112 -1.09 -12.51 18.26
N LEU A 113 0.08 -12.53 18.87
CA LEU A 113 0.23 -12.55 20.32
C LEU A 113 -0.11 -11.18 20.94
N LYS A 114 -0.42 -11.14 22.24
CA LYS A 114 -0.74 -9.90 22.98
C LYS A 114 0.39 -8.86 22.94
N ASN A 115 1.64 -9.28 22.83
CA ASN A 115 2.81 -8.40 22.69
C ASN A 115 3.02 -7.90 21.25
N GLY A 116 2.11 -8.20 20.33
CA GLY A 116 2.19 -7.81 18.93
C GLY A 116 3.07 -8.71 18.05
N THR A 117 3.68 -9.76 18.60
CA THR A 117 4.42 -10.74 17.78
C THR A 117 3.45 -11.55 16.95
N LEU A 118 3.72 -11.65 15.66
CA LEU A 118 2.97 -12.49 14.72
C LEU A 118 3.69 -13.82 14.53
N CYS A 119 3.06 -14.90 14.97
CA CYS A 119 3.49 -16.28 14.79
C CYS A 119 2.75 -16.84 13.58
N MET A 120 3.47 -17.27 12.55
CA MET A 120 2.80 -17.79 11.36
C MET A 120 3.51 -18.99 10.76
N THR A 121 2.70 -19.87 10.17
CA THR A 121 3.15 -21.00 9.36
C THR A 121 2.64 -20.80 7.94
N TYR A 122 3.52 -20.98 6.98
CA TYR A 122 3.19 -20.82 5.55
C TYR A 122 3.86 -21.89 4.71
N ARG A 123 3.34 -22.09 3.52
CA ARG A 123 3.93 -22.90 2.46
C ARG A 123 4.47 -22.03 1.35
N GLY A 124 5.51 -22.50 0.70
CA GLY A 124 6.05 -21.87 -0.48
C GLY A 124 6.95 -22.80 -1.25
N THR A 125 7.29 -22.46 -2.48
CA THR A 125 8.27 -23.23 -3.25
C THR A 125 9.68 -22.70 -2.99
N ASN A 126 10.62 -23.63 -2.74
CA ASN A 126 12.03 -23.28 -2.63
C ASN A 126 12.67 -23.05 -4.02
N GLY A 127 13.96 -22.69 -4.05
CA GLY A 127 14.70 -22.44 -5.30
C GLY A 127 14.82 -23.64 -6.25
N PHE A 128 14.47 -24.85 -5.78
CA PHE A 128 14.49 -26.10 -6.57
C PHE A 128 13.08 -26.55 -6.99
N GLY A 129 12.04 -25.73 -6.73
CA GLY A 129 10.65 -26.03 -7.06
C GLY A 129 9.93 -26.94 -6.06
N GLY A 130 10.60 -27.39 -4.99
CA GLY A 130 9.99 -28.19 -3.93
C GLY A 130 9.11 -27.33 -3.01
N VAL A 131 7.93 -27.84 -2.64
CA VAL A 131 7.06 -27.21 -1.66
C VAL A 131 7.61 -27.44 -0.26
N VAL A 132 7.83 -26.37 0.48
CA VAL A 132 8.29 -26.38 1.88
C VAL A 132 7.27 -25.69 2.77
N THR A 133 7.19 -26.15 4.02
CA THR A 133 6.39 -25.49 5.06
C THR A 133 7.37 -24.90 6.07
N GLU A 134 7.23 -23.62 6.35
CA GLU A 134 8.08 -22.89 7.29
C GLU A 134 7.23 -22.16 8.33
N SER A 135 7.79 -22.03 9.54
CA SER A 135 7.20 -21.20 10.61
C SER A 135 8.12 -20.05 10.93
N LYS A 136 7.58 -18.85 10.98
CA LYS A 136 8.30 -17.61 11.29
C LYS A 136 7.59 -16.81 12.37
N ALA A 137 8.37 -16.17 13.23
CA ALA A 137 7.90 -15.16 14.15
C ALA A 137 8.31 -13.79 13.64
N ILE A 138 7.37 -12.84 13.58
CA ILE A 138 7.61 -11.47 13.16
C ILE A 138 7.23 -10.55 14.32
N SER A 139 8.18 -9.77 14.80
CA SER A 139 7.95 -8.81 15.89
C SER A 139 7.04 -7.65 15.44
N SER A 140 6.60 -6.83 16.39
CA SER A 140 5.77 -5.65 16.11
C SER A 140 6.46 -4.61 15.22
N ASP A 141 7.79 -4.56 15.24
CA ASP A 141 8.64 -3.70 14.39
C ASP A 141 9.07 -4.38 13.07
N ALA A 142 8.32 -5.40 12.67
CA ALA A 142 8.46 -6.11 11.40
C ALA A 142 9.80 -6.87 11.21
N LYS A 143 10.50 -7.23 12.28
CA LYS A 143 11.72 -8.05 12.21
C LYS A 143 11.39 -9.53 12.34
N ILE A 144 12.05 -10.36 11.55
CA ILE A 144 12.02 -11.81 11.72
C ILE A 144 12.84 -12.17 12.96
N ILE A 145 12.23 -12.90 13.89
CA ILE A 145 12.81 -13.33 15.15
C ILE A 145 12.69 -14.85 15.30
N ASP A 146 13.36 -15.42 16.29
CA ASP A 146 13.31 -16.85 16.54
C ASP A 146 11.90 -17.33 16.87
N TYR A 147 11.39 -18.30 16.11
CA TYR A 147 10.04 -18.83 16.28
C TYR A 147 9.90 -19.63 17.56
N ALA A 148 10.85 -20.48 17.86
CA ALA A 148 10.76 -21.38 19.01
C ALA A 148 10.71 -20.61 20.33
N ALA A 149 11.56 -19.60 20.46
CA ALA A 149 11.62 -18.76 21.66
C ALA A 149 10.38 -17.85 21.81
N ASN A 150 9.77 -17.44 20.71
CA ASN A 150 8.73 -16.40 20.74
C ASN A 150 7.30 -16.92 20.54
N CYS A 151 7.12 -18.09 19.91
CA CYS A 151 5.82 -18.61 19.53
C CYS A 151 5.44 -19.94 20.20
N ASN A 152 6.39 -20.83 20.50
CA ASN A 152 6.08 -22.13 21.07
C ASN A 152 5.30 -22.04 22.38
N GLY A 153 4.14 -22.72 22.42
CA GLY A 153 3.29 -22.77 23.60
C GLY A 153 2.58 -21.46 23.96
N LYS A 154 2.68 -20.44 23.12
CA LYS A 154 2.01 -19.16 23.33
C LYS A 154 0.67 -19.12 22.59
N THR A 155 -0.30 -18.45 23.19
CA THR A 155 -1.64 -18.25 22.65
C THR A 155 -1.88 -16.79 22.32
N GLY A 156 -2.70 -16.54 21.30
CA GLY A 156 -3.04 -15.19 20.84
C GLY A 156 -4.31 -15.20 20.00
N ASP A 157 -4.54 -14.10 19.31
CA ASP A 157 -5.67 -13.94 18.40
C ASP A 157 -5.38 -14.67 17.08
N ASP A 158 -6.26 -15.58 16.67
CA ASP A 158 -6.17 -16.21 15.35
C ASP A 158 -6.52 -15.18 14.27
N VAL A 159 -5.54 -14.88 13.43
CA VAL A 159 -5.65 -13.94 12.30
C VAL A 159 -5.52 -14.62 10.95
N THR A 160 -5.65 -15.96 10.90
CA THR A 160 -5.57 -16.76 9.67
C THR A 160 -6.61 -16.34 8.63
N HIS A 161 -7.75 -15.82 9.08
CA HIS A 161 -8.80 -15.30 8.19
C HIS A 161 -8.33 -14.16 7.28
N LEU A 162 -7.22 -13.47 7.62
CA LEU A 162 -6.64 -12.39 6.81
C LEU A 162 -6.04 -12.88 5.49
N LYS A 163 -5.83 -14.20 5.32
CA LYS A 163 -5.34 -14.79 4.05
C LYS A 163 -6.15 -14.40 2.83
N LYS A 164 -7.45 -14.11 2.99
CA LYS A 164 -8.32 -13.67 1.89
C LYS A 164 -7.91 -12.35 1.28
N TYR A 165 -7.24 -11.49 2.03
CA TYR A 165 -6.77 -10.19 1.57
C TYR A 165 -5.42 -10.27 0.86
N LEU A 166 -4.59 -11.27 1.16
CA LEU A 166 -3.27 -11.46 0.55
C LEU A 166 -3.33 -11.83 -0.94
N LYS A 167 -4.46 -12.32 -1.43
CA LYS A 167 -4.67 -12.62 -2.86
C LYS A 167 -4.87 -11.38 -3.72
N LYS A 168 -5.12 -10.23 -3.09
CA LYS A 168 -5.39 -8.95 -3.77
C LYS A 168 -4.20 -7.98 -3.73
N LEU A 169 -3.16 -8.34 -2.99
CA LEU A 169 -1.86 -7.67 -2.92
C LEU A 169 -0.84 -8.42 -3.81
#